data_c2597030c4312902854bce7b6978ac9e
#
_entry.id   c2597030c4312902854bce7b6978ac9e
#
_cell.length_a   1.000
_cell.length_b   1.000
_cell.length_c   1.000
_cell.angle_alpha   90.00
_cell.angle_beta   90.00
_cell.angle_gamma   90.00
#
_symmetry.space_group_name_H-M   'P 1'
#
loop_
_entity.id
_entity.type
_entity.pdbx_description
1 polymer ?
#
loop_
_entity_poly.entity_id
_entity_poly.type
_entity_poly.pdbx_seq_one_letter_code
_entity_poly.pdbx_strand_id
1 'polypeptide(L)'
;MTVTEPNITSPVEEAQPQKTSRWAAWRGMWFFPVAVLWMELVLRISTIGFDYPKGLLYTFGYSLAAGLLLALLGKAFTPKAGRIIVTAVWGIFSIFFMGQVVYYAIFKVYITLFSVGGAGQVAQFASVIFSTILQCWWALLLMLVPIALLLWQGKKRIAWGHEQWKELLWPLIAALALQIITTGGALLDTGGAMSVSRLYTTDFISNLSVSRFGLLTTFRIEARNAIFGPMPAVTVEDLEPEPEPEPEPEAEKQVMEIDFAALAEATEDQTLAEMYRYFAKVTPS
;
A
#
# COMPACT_ATOMS: atom_id res chain seq x y z
N MET A 1 50.78 -73.56 -12.47
CA MET A 1 49.65 -73.00 -11.75
C MET A 1 49.99 -71.57 -11.39
N THR A 2 49.61 -70.64 -12.23
CA THR A 2 49.83 -69.22 -12.04
C THR A 2 48.51 -68.62 -11.56
N VAL A 3 48.46 -68.16 -10.34
CA VAL A 3 47.33 -67.49 -9.72
C VAL A 3 47.38 -66.03 -10.15
N THR A 4 46.38 -65.63 -10.92
CA THR A 4 46.20 -64.25 -11.30
C THR A 4 45.36 -63.53 -10.23
N GLU A 5 45.97 -62.56 -9.51
CA GLU A 5 45.28 -61.66 -8.57
C GLU A 5 44.36 -60.72 -9.31
N PRO A 6 43.11 -60.51 -8.83
CA PRO A 6 42.27 -59.49 -9.40
C PRO A 6 42.68 -58.11 -8.84
N ASN A 7 43.08 -57.22 -9.75
CA ASN A 7 43.33 -55.82 -9.49
C ASN A 7 41.97 -55.11 -9.24
N ILE A 8 41.63 -54.85 -7.96
CA ILE A 8 40.48 -54.04 -7.55
C ILE A 8 41.03 -52.79 -6.89
N THR A 9 41.25 -51.75 -7.71
CA THR A 9 41.30 -50.37 -7.21
C THR A 9 40.85 -49.41 -8.33
N SER A 10 39.52 -49.33 -8.53
CA SER A 10 38.96 -48.15 -9.10
C SER A 10 38.83 -47.09 -8.00
N PRO A 11 39.42 -45.92 -8.11
CA PRO A 11 39.20 -44.84 -7.14
C PRO A 11 37.71 -44.49 -7.14
N VAL A 12 37.12 -44.58 -5.98
CA VAL A 12 35.83 -43.95 -5.72
C VAL A 12 36.03 -42.47 -5.98
N GLU A 13 35.58 -42.00 -7.13
CA GLU A 13 35.48 -40.58 -7.49
C GLU A 13 34.54 -39.93 -6.48
N GLU A 14 35.14 -39.34 -5.42
CA GLU A 14 34.40 -38.49 -4.49
C GLU A 14 33.67 -37.43 -5.32
N ALA A 15 32.38 -37.60 -5.47
CA ALA A 15 31.51 -36.64 -6.09
C ALA A 15 31.66 -35.30 -5.36
N GLN A 16 32.48 -34.43 -5.90
CA GLN A 16 32.62 -33.04 -5.41
C GLN A 16 31.22 -32.44 -5.28
N PRO A 17 30.90 -31.86 -4.11
CA PRO A 17 29.60 -31.19 -3.96
C PRO A 17 29.50 -30.13 -5.04
N GLN A 18 28.63 -30.36 -5.99
CA GLN A 18 28.31 -29.42 -7.08
C GLN A 18 27.95 -28.10 -6.41
N LYS A 19 28.83 -27.09 -6.50
CA LYS A 19 28.54 -25.73 -6.07
C LYS A 19 27.32 -25.26 -6.87
N THR A 20 26.14 -25.47 -6.29
CA THR A 20 24.91 -24.92 -6.86
C THR A 20 25.11 -23.42 -7.02
N SER A 21 25.04 -22.94 -8.24
CA SER A 21 25.20 -21.51 -8.55
C SER A 21 24.26 -20.74 -7.64
N ARG A 22 24.74 -19.66 -7.01
CA ARG A 22 23.88 -18.76 -6.16
C ARG A 22 22.59 -18.36 -6.88
N TRP A 23 22.63 -18.23 -8.20
CA TRP A 23 21.48 -17.96 -9.04
C TRP A 23 20.46 -19.11 -9.09
N ALA A 24 20.93 -20.35 -9.01
CA ALA A 24 20.04 -21.52 -8.95
C ALA A 24 19.24 -21.55 -7.63
N ALA A 25 19.85 -21.16 -6.51
CA ALA A 25 19.19 -21.06 -5.21
C ALA A 25 18.08 -19.99 -5.17
N TRP A 26 18.19 -18.94 -5.99
CA TRP A 26 17.19 -17.85 -6.11
C TRP A 26 16.26 -18.02 -7.31
N ARG A 27 16.35 -19.11 -7.99
CA ARG A 27 15.50 -19.40 -9.15
C ARG A 27 14.02 -19.32 -8.76
N GLY A 28 13.29 -18.53 -9.50
CA GLY A 28 11.85 -18.36 -9.31
C GLY A 28 11.44 -17.45 -8.14
N MET A 29 12.36 -17.00 -7.28
CA MET A 29 12.02 -16.11 -6.15
C MET A 29 11.62 -14.71 -6.60
N TRP A 30 12.06 -14.27 -7.77
CA TRP A 30 11.62 -13.01 -8.39
C TRP A 30 10.13 -12.98 -8.72
N PHE A 31 9.48 -14.15 -8.69
CA PHE A 31 8.04 -14.25 -8.84
C PHE A 31 7.32 -13.37 -7.81
N PHE A 32 7.75 -13.35 -6.55
CA PHE A 32 7.05 -12.65 -5.48
C PHE A 32 7.06 -11.13 -5.62
N PRO A 33 8.20 -10.46 -5.87
CA PRO A 33 8.21 -9.03 -6.16
C PRO A 33 7.34 -8.65 -7.36
N VAL A 34 7.40 -9.42 -8.44
CA VAL A 34 6.60 -9.17 -9.64
C VAL A 34 5.12 -9.39 -9.36
N ALA A 35 4.77 -10.41 -8.59
CA ALA A 35 3.40 -10.72 -8.25
C ALA A 35 2.77 -9.67 -7.32
N VAL A 36 3.52 -9.12 -6.34
CA VAL A 36 3.05 -8.00 -5.51
C VAL A 36 2.81 -6.76 -6.36
N LEU A 37 3.76 -6.42 -7.24
CA LEU A 37 3.60 -5.30 -8.18
C LEU A 37 2.37 -5.49 -9.08
N TRP A 38 2.15 -6.70 -9.56
CA TRP A 38 0.96 -7.03 -10.35
C TRP A 38 -0.33 -6.75 -9.59
N MET A 39 -0.43 -7.18 -8.33
CA MET A 39 -1.60 -6.95 -7.49
C MET A 39 -1.86 -5.46 -7.27
N GLU A 40 -0.81 -4.68 -6.94
CA GLU A 40 -0.89 -3.23 -6.78
C GLU A 40 -1.30 -2.52 -8.09
N LEU A 41 -0.76 -2.97 -9.23
CA LEU A 41 -1.10 -2.40 -10.53
C LEU A 41 -2.55 -2.68 -10.91
N VAL A 42 -3.02 -3.93 -10.76
CA VAL A 42 -4.42 -4.30 -11.03
C VAL A 42 -5.37 -3.51 -10.13
N LEU A 43 -5.04 -3.39 -8.82
CA LEU A 43 -5.82 -2.58 -7.89
C LEU A 43 -5.91 -1.12 -8.39
N ARG A 44 -4.78 -0.53 -8.73
CA ARG A 44 -4.71 0.86 -9.18
C ARG A 44 -5.53 1.09 -10.45
N ILE A 45 -5.40 0.23 -11.45
CA ILE A 45 -6.17 0.33 -12.71
C ILE A 45 -7.68 0.18 -12.45
N SER A 46 -8.07 -0.69 -11.52
CA SER A 46 -9.48 -0.93 -11.21
C SER A 46 -10.12 0.09 -10.28
N THR A 47 -9.34 0.98 -9.66
CA THR A 47 -9.83 1.95 -8.66
C THR A 47 -9.50 3.40 -9.04
N ILE A 48 -8.32 3.89 -8.68
CA ILE A 48 -7.92 5.31 -8.77
C ILE A 48 -7.21 5.69 -10.08
N GLY A 49 -6.86 4.72 -10.93
CA GLY A 49 -6.11 5.01 -12.16
C GLY A 49 -4.67 5.49 -11.90
N PHE A 50 -4.16 6.36 -12.80
CA PHE A 50 -2.77 6.83 -12.81
C PHE A 50 -2.63 8.33 -12.52
N ASP A 51 -3.54 8.92 -11.76
CA ASP A 51 -3.60 10.37 -11.53
C ASP A 51 -2.34 10.94 -10.89
N TYR A 52 -1.56 10.12 -10.17
CA TYR A 52 -0.32 10.55 -9.55
C TYR A 52 0.87 9.65 -9.93
N PRO A 53 1.61 9.98 -11.00
CA PRO A 53 2.69 9.13 -11.50
C PRO A 53 3.88 9.00 -10.54
N LYS A 54 4.22 10.01 -9.73
CA LYS A 54 5.26 9.90 -8.69
C LYS A 54 4.95 8.81 -7.66
N GLY A 55 3.66 8.59 -7.33
CA GLY A 55 3.23 7.53 -6.42
C GLY A 55 3.57 6.13 -6.92
N LEU A 56 3.64 5.92 -8.24
CA LEU A 56 4.07 4.64 -8.80
C LEU A 56 5.49 4.27 -8.40
N LEU A 57 6.39 5.24 -8.29
CA LEU A 57 7.77 5.01 -7.88
C LEU A 57 7.85 4.50 -6.44
N TYR A 58 7.11 5.12 -5.52
CA TYR A 58 7.04 4.66 -4.13
C TYR A 58 6.35 3.30 -4.03
N THR A 59 5.21 3.13 -4.71
CA THR A 59 4.51 1.83 -4.78
C THR A 59 5.44 0.74 -5.31
N PHE A 60 6.23 1.01 -6.35
CA PHE A 60 7.19 0.08 -6.92
C PHE A 60 8.26 -0.34 -5.89
N GLY A 61 8.90 0.63 -5.23
CA GLY A 61 9.93 0.37 -4.23
C GLY A 61 9.40 -0.46 -3.06
N TYR A 62 8.25 -0.09 -2.52
CA TYR A 62 7.64 -0.82 -1.41
C TYR A 62 7.14 -2.22 -1.81
N SER A 63 6.58 -2.37 -3.01
CA SER A 63 6.12 -3.67 -3.50
C SER A 63 7.27 -4.63 -3.75
N LEU A 64 8.40 -4.14 -4.28
CA LEU A 64 9.62 -4.94 -4.43
C LEU A 64 10.14 -5.40 -3.06
N ALA A 65 10.19 -4.50 -2.07
CA ALA A 65 10.62 -4.85 -0.72
C ALA A 65 9.69 -5.90 -0.09
N ALA A 66 8.37 -5.70 -0.19
CA ALA A 66 7.38 -6.67 0.31
C ALA A 66 7.50 -8.03 -0.37
N GLY A 67 7.66 -8.05 -1.69
CA GLY A 67 7.87 -9.28 -2.46
C GLY A 67 9.15 -10.02 -2.09
N LEU A 68 10.25 -9.31 -1.82
CA LEU A 68 11.49 -9.91 -1.32
C LEU A 68 11.30 -10.52 0.08
N LEU A 69 10.54 -9.87 0.96
CA LEU A 69 10.20 -10.44 2.28
C LEU A 69 9.34 -11.70 2.16
N LEU A 70 8.40 -11.75 1.21
CA LEU A 70 7.64 -12.97 0.91
C LEU A 70 8.53 -14.09 0.35
N ALA A 71 9.50 -13.76 -0.50
CA ALA A 71 10.48 -14.71 -0.99
C ALA A 71 11.33 -15.27 0.16
N LEU A 72 11.75 -14.40 1.08
CA LEU A 72 12.49 -14.80 2.30
C LEU A 72 11.64 -15.72 3.18
N LEU A 73 10.37 -15.40 3.38
CA LEU A 73 9.45 -16.23 4.15
C LEU A 73 9.36 -17.64 3.57
N GLY A 74 9.32 -17.76 2.23
CA GLY A 74 9.32 -19.07 1.55
C GLY A 74 10.60 -19.86 1.73
N LYS A 75 11.74 -19.17 1.94
CA LYS A 75 13.04 -19.78 2.17
C LYS A 75 13.37 -20.03 3.64
N ALA A 76 12.73 -19.30 4.56
CA ALA A 76 13.03 -19.38 6.00
C ALA A 76 12.70 -20.75 6.61
N PHE A 77 11.77 -21.47 6.02
CA PHE A 77 11.27 -22.75 6.52
C PHE A 77 11.72 -23.92 5.64
N THR A 78 11.37 -25.14 6.06
CA THR A 78 11.53 -26.32 5.20
C THR A 78 10.77 -26.15 3.88
N PRO A 79 11.20 -26.80 2.78
CA PRO A 79 10.58 -26.61 1.46
C PRO A 79 9.06 -26.86 1.43
N LYS A 80 8.58 -27.81 2.23
CA LYS A 80 7.14 -28.11 2.34
C LYS A 80 6.40 -27.01 3.13
N ALA A 81 6.94 -26.64 4.30
CA ALA A 81 6.34 -25.64 5.17
C ALA A 81 6.36 -24.26 4.51
N GLY A 82 7.49 -23.82 3.96
CA GLY A 82 7.62 -22.55 3.26
C GLY A 82 6.61 -22.39 2.13
N ARG A 83 6.42 -23.44 1.32
CA ARG A 83 5.40 -23.42 0.26
C ARG A 83 4.00 -23.27 0.81
N ILE A 84 3.62 -24.02 1.86
CA ILE A 84 2.27 -23.95 2.45
C ILE A 84 2.03 -22.58 3.05
N ILE A 85 2.97 -22.09 3.87
CA ILE A 85 2.87 -20.79 4.54
C ILE A 85 2.71 -19.67 3.51
N VAL A 86 3.59 -19.60 2.52
CA VAL A 86 3.56 -18.55 1.49
C VAL A 86 2.30 -18.64 0.65
N THR A 87 1.85 -19.86 0.29
CA THR A 87 0.59 -20.01 -0.45
C THR A 87 -0.61 -19.53 0.38
N ALA A 88 -0.65 -19.83 1.67
CA ALA A 88 -1.69 -19.34 2.57
C ALA A 88 -1.67 -17.80 2.71
N VAL A 89 -0.48 -17.22 2.92
CA VAL A 89 -0.30 -15.75 2.98
C VAL A 89 -0.74 -15.11 1.66
N TRP A 90 -0.38 -15.72 0.52
CA TRP A 90 -0.79 -15.22 -0.78
C TRP A 90 -2.30 -15.31 -1.00
N GLY A 91 -2.94 -16.39 -0.53
CA GLY A 91 -4.39 -16.52 -0.54
C GLY A 91 -5.09 -15.41 0.25
N ILE A 92 -4.58 -15.10 1.44
CA ILE A 92 -5.08 -13.98 2.26
C ILE A 92 -4.90 -12.64 1.53
N PHE A 93 -3.74 -12.40 0.91
CA PHE A 93 -3.50 -11.19 0.13
C PHE A 93 -4.45 -11.07 -1.05
N SER A 94 -4.67 -12.16 -1.79
CA SER A 94 -5.62 -12.16 -2.92
C SER A 94 -7.03 -11.81 -2.48
N ILE A 95 -7.52 -12.39 -1.38
CA ILE A 95 -8.84 -12.08 -0.82
C ILE A 95 -8.90 -10.61 -0.37
N PHE A 96 -7.87 -10.14 0.31
CA PHE A 96 -7.79 -8.75 0.79
C PHE A 96 -7.82 -7.74 -0.37
N PHE A 97 -7.01 -7.95 -1.41
CA PHE A 97 -7.01 -7.07 -2.59
C PHE A 97 -8.34 -7.12 -3.35
N MET A 98 -8.93 -8.30 -3.54
CA MET A 98 -10.24 -8.43 -4.16
C MET A 98 -11.32 -7.70 -3.35
N GLY A 99 -11.29 -7.84 -2.03
CA GLY A 99 -12.20 -7.11 -1.13
C GLY A 99 -12.08 -5.61 -1.28
N GLN A 100 -10.85 -5.09 -1.40
CA GLN A 100 -10.59 -3.66 -1.63
C GLN A 100 -11.18 -3.15 -2.95
N VAL A 101 -11.05 -3.92 -4.05
CA VAL A 101 -11.64 -3.54 -5.35
C VAL A 101 -13.15 -3.42 -5.25
N VAL A 102 -13.81 -4.44 -4.67
CA VAL A 102 -15.28 -4.45 -4.53
C VAL A 102 -15.74 -3.33 -3.59
N TYR A 103 -15.06 -3.15 -2.47
CA TYR A 103 -15.40 -2.10 -1.50
C TYR A 103 -15.23 -0.70 -2.11
N TYR A 104 -14.11 -0.46 -2.80
CA TYR A 104 -13.87 0.81 -3.47
C TYR A 104 -14.89 1.08 -4.59
N ALA A 105 -15.32 0.06 -5.32
CA ALA A 105 -16.33 0.22 -6.36
C ALA A 105 -17.66 0.73 -5.79
N ILE A 106 -18.03 0.30 -4.55
CA ILE A 106 -19.26 0.69 -3.86
C ILE A 106 -19.11 2.03 -3.16
N PHE A 107 -18.08 2.18 -2.31
CA PHE A 107 -17.96 3.29 -1.36
C PHE A 107 -16.99 4.40 -1.80
N LYS A 108 -16.20 4.18 -2.87
CA LYS A 108 -15.16 5.11 -3.37
C LYS A 108 -14.06 5.43 -2.35
N VAL A 109 -13.93 4.59 -1.33
CA VAL A 109 -12.87 4.62 -0.32
C VAL A 109 -12.32 3.22 -0.09
N TYR A 110 -11.07 3.10 0.38
CA TYR A 110 -10.49 1.80 0.74
C TYR A 110 -10.89 1.38 2.15
N ILE A 111 -10.98 0.06 2.37
CA ILE A 111 -11.19 -0.51 3.70
C ILE A 111 -9.97 -0.14 4.56
N THR A 112 -10.24 0.41 5.74
CA THR A 112 -9.24 0.69 6.77
C THR A 112 -9.36 -0.33 7.91
N LEU A 113 -8.32 -0.44 8.76
CA LEU A 113 -8.37 -1.28 9.96
C LEU A 113 -9.56 -0.93 10.86
N PHE A 114 -9.88 0.36 10.94
CA PHE A 114 -11.02 0.85 11.74
C PHE A 114 -12.38 0.50 11.12
N SER A 115 -12.46 0.41 9.79
CA SER A 115 -13.72 0.05 9.09
C SER A 115 -14.11 -1.42 9.30
N VAL A 116 -13.17 -2.29 9.64
CA VAL A 116 -13.43 -3.72 9.85
C VAL A 116 -14.43 -3.94 11.01
N GLY A 117 -14.46 -3.06 12.01
CA GLY A 117 -15.44 -3.11 13.10
C GLY A 117 -16.92 -2.99 12.65
N GLY A 118 -17.16 -2.36 11.49
CA GLY A 118 -18.49 -2.23 10.88
C GLY A 118 -18.92 -3.37 9.95
N ALA A 119 -18.13 -4.44 9.82
CA ALA A 119 -18.35 -5.51 8.85
C ALA A 119 -19.72 -6.22 9.00
N GLY A 120 -20.35 -6.22 10.20
CA GLY A 120 -21.68 -6.77 10.40
C GLY A 120 -22.79 -6.08 9.60
N GLN A 121 -22.61 -4.81 9.23
CA GLN A 121 -23.57 -4.06 8.43
C GLN A 121 -23.48 -4.39 6.93
N VAL A 122 -22.37 -5.00 6.50
CA VAL A 122 -22.11 -5.35 5.09
C VAL A 122 -23.13 -6.34 4.56
N ALA A 123 -23.69 -7.22 5.43
CA ALA A 123 -24.69 -8.21 5.04
C ALA A 123 -25.97 -7.57 4.46
N GLN A 124 -26.31 -6.34 4.86
CA GLN A 124 -27.48 -5.61 4.35
C GLN A 124 -27.31 -5.21 2.87
N PHE A 125 -26.07 -5.14 2.39
CA PHE A 125 -25.71 -4.75 1.01
C PHE A 125 -25.39 -5.96 0.12
N ALA A 126 -25.78 -7.19 0.50
CA ALA A 126 -25.39 -8.41 -0.22
C ALA A 126 -25.74 -8.38 -1.72
N SER A 127 -26.91 -7.85 -2.09
CA SER A 127 -27.31 -7.71 -3.50
C SER A 127 -26.42 -6.74 -4.29
N VAL A 128 -26.05 -5.61 -3.65
CA VAL A 128 -25.16 -4.62 -4.24
C VAL A 128 -23.76 -5.19 -4.40
N ILE A 129 -23.26 -5.91 -3.38
CA ILE A 129 -21.95 -6.58 -3.42
C ILE A 129 -21.91 -7.58 -4.57
N PHE A 130 -22.94 -8.42 -4.72
CA PHE A 130 -23.00 -9.42 -5.79
C PHE A 130 -23.00 -8.77 -7.19
N SER A 131 -23.79 -7.74 -7.40
CA SER A 131 -23.79 -6.99 -8.67
C SER A 131 -22.44 -6.32 -8.94
N THR A 132 -21.78 -5.78 -7.91
CA THR A 132 -20.46 -5.16 -8.04
C THR A 132 -19.37 -6.19 -8.35
N ILE A 133 -19.43 -7.39 -7.74
CA ILE A 133 -18.52 -8.51 -8.09
C ILE A 133 -18.64 -8.83 -9.59
N LEU A 134 -19.86 -8.88 -10.11
CA LEU A 134 -20.10 -9.12 -11.54
C LEU A 134 -19.60 -7.96 -12.43
N GLN A 135 -19.58 -6.74 -11.96
CA GLN A 135 -19.02 -5.60 -12.71
C GLN A 135 -17.49 -5.60 -12.70
N CYS A 136 -16.88 -5.98 -11.57
CA CYS A 136 -15.42 -5.98 -11.38
C CYS A 136 -14.77 -7.34 -11.70
N TRP A 137 -15.49 -8.30 -12.31
CA TRP A 137 -15.06 -9.69 -12.52
C TRP A 137 -13.66 -9.81 -13.15
N TRP A 138 -13.32 -8.94 -14.10
CA TRP A 138 -12.05 -8.95 -14.79
C TRP A 138 -10.88 -8.63 -13.85
N ALA A 139 -11.04 -7.64 -12.94
CA ALA A 139 -10.03 -7.28 -11.96
C ALA A 139 -9.83 -8.41 -10.94
N LEU A 140 -10.93 -9.02 -10.48
CA LEU A 140 -10.89 -10.16 -9.56
C LEU A 140 -10.18 -11.36 -10.18
N LEU A 141 -10.43 -11.67 -11.46
CA LEU A 141 -9.71 -12.72 -12.18
C LEU A 141 -8.22 -12.42 -12.32
N LEU A 142 -7.86 -11.18 -12.66
CA LEU A 142 -6.45 -10.77 -12.74
C LEU A 142 -5.73 -10.86 -11.39
N MET A 143 -6.43 -10.62 -10.28
CA MET A 143 -5.87 -10.78 -8.94
C MET A 143 -5.68 -12.24 -8.52
N LEU A 144 -6.40 -13.18 -9.13
CA LEU A 144 -6.20 -14.60 -8.89
C LEU A 144 -5.03 -15.19 -9.70
N VAL A 145 -4.53 -14.49 -10.72
CA VAL A 145 -3.43 -14.98 -11.59
C VAL A 145 -2.18 -15.35 -10.78
N PRO A 146 -1.65 -14.52 -9.85
CA PRO A 146 -0.44 -14.88 -9.12
C PRO A 146 -0.62 -16.15 -8.26
N ILE A 147 -1.75 -16.30 -7.56
CA ILE A 147 -1.99 -17.50 -6.75
C ILE A 147 -2.18 -18.75 -7.63
N ALA A 148 -2.87 -18.62 -8.75
CA ALA A 148 -3.02 -19.71 -9.71
C ALA A 148 -1.66 -20.18 -10.27
N LEU A 149 -0.79 -19.23 -10.62
CA LEU A 149 0.57 -19.53 -11.08
C LEU A 149 1.42 -20.17 -9.98
N LEU A 150 1.28 -19.70 -8.74
CA LEU A 150 1.98 -20.25 -7.58
C LEU A 150 1.57 -21.70 -7.32
N LEU A 151 0.28 -22.01 -7.38
CA LEU A 151 -0.25 -23.35 -7.21
C LEU A 151 0.19 -24.29 -8.35
N TRP A 152 0.14 -23.81 -9.59
CA TRP A 152 0.45 -24.61 -10.78
C TRP A 152 1.95 -24.88 -10.95
N GLN A 153 2.77 -23.83 -10.84
CA GLN A 153 4.20 -23.90 -11.15
C GLN A 153 5.13 -23.79 -9.95
N GLY A 154 4.62 -23.33 -8.80
CA GLY A 154 5.44 -23.04 -7.62
C GLY A 154 6.25 -24.23 -7.13
N LYS A 155 5.72 -25.46 -7.21
CA LYS A 155 6.45 -26.68 -6.83
C LYS A 155 7.66 -26.95 -7.74
N LYS A 156 7.58 -26.61 -9.02
CA LYS A 156 8.60 -26.97 -10.03
C LYS A 156 9.61 -25.87 -10.28
N ARG A 157 9.17 -24.61 -10.19
CA ARG A 157 9.96 -23.44 -10.63
C ARG A 157 10.57 -22.61 -9.50
N ILE A 158 10.02 -22.70 -8.29
CA ILE A 158 10.51 -21.95 -7.15
C ILE A 158 11.40 -22.84 -6.27
N ALA A 159 12.59 -22.35 -5.95
CA ALA A 159 13.51 -23.02 -5.03
C ALA A 159 13.09 -22.70 -3.58
N TRP A 160 12.32 -23.59 -2.98
CA TRP A 160 11.85 -23.48 -1.61
C TRP A 160 12.90 -23.95 -0.60
N GLY A 161 12.91 -23.33 0.58
CA GLY A 161 13.86 -23.63 1.65
C GLY A 161 15.23 -23.01 1.40
N HIS A 162 16.13 -23.18 2.33
CA HIS A 162 17.52 -22.71 2.25
C HIS A 162 18.48 -23.85 2.59
N GLU A 163 19.63 -23.86 1.94
CA GLU A 163 20.73 -24.77 2.28
C GLU A 163 21.62 -24.13 3.37
N GLN A 164 21.80 -22.80 3.30
CA GLN A 164 22.61 -22.05 4.25
C GLN A 164 21.91 -20.76 4.66
N TRP A 165 21.95 -20.41 5.96
CA TRP A 165 21.42 -19.17 6.50
C TRP A 165 22.00 -17.91 5.84
N LYS A 166 23.22 -17.98 5.35
CA LYS A 166 23.89 -16.88 4.61
C LYS A 166 23.16 -16.51 3.32
N GLU A 167 22.39 -17.41 2.72
CA GLU A 167 21.60 -17.14 1.52
C GLU A 167 20.45 -16.19 1.81
N LEU A 168 19.92 -16.17 3.02
CA LEU A 168 18.81 -15.31 3.44
C LEU A 168 19.26 -13.87 3.71
N LEU A 169 20.54 -13.67 4.04
CA LEU A 169 21.04 -12.38 4.50
C LEU A 169 21.02 -11.31 3.41
N TRP A 170 21.48 -11.63 2.20
CA TRP A 170 21.55 -10.67 1.11
C TRP A 170 20.19 -10.13 0.66
N PRO A 171 19.17 -10.96 0.40
CA PRO A 171 17.85 -10.45 0.05
C PRO A 171 17.15 -9.75 1.21
N LEU A 172 17.46 -10.12 2.47
CA LEU A 172 17.01 -9.37 3.63
C LEU A 172 17.60 -7.95 3.64
N ILE A 173 18.93 -7.84 3.46
CA ILE A 173 19.61 -6.54 3.36
C ILE A 173 19.04 -5.74 2.19
N ALA A 174 18.84 -6.37 1.03
CA ALA A 174 18.26 -5.72 -0.13
C ALA A 174 16.84 -5.22 0.12
N ALA A 175 15.98 -6.01 0.78
CA ALA A 175 14.62 -5.61 1.14
C ALA A 175 14.63 -4.44 2.12
N LEU A 176 15.49 -4.48 3.15
CA LEU A 176 15.62 -3.41 4.13
C LEU A 176 16.20 -2.13 3.51
N ALA A 177 17.24 -2.25 2.69
CA ALA A 177 17.82 -1.11 1.98
C ALA A 177 16.79 -0.44 1.06
N LEU A 178 16.05 -1.23 0.30
CA LEU A 178 15.00 -0.73 -0.58
C LEU A 178 13.87 -0.05 0.23
N GLN A 179 13.51 -0.63 1.37
CA GLN A 179 12.54 -0.04 2.30
C GLN A 179 13.03 1.31 2.85
N ILE A 180 14.30 1.40 3.28
CA ILE A 180 14.91 2.63 3.81
C ILE A 180 15.01 3.70 2.71
N ILE A 181 15.49 3.34 1.53
CA ILE A 181 15.63 4.28 0.40
C ILE A 181 14.26 4.84 -0.01
N THR A 182 13.25 3.96 -0.16
CA THR A 182 11.91 4.38 -0.56
C THR A 182 11.26 5.25 0.53
N THR A 183 11.43 4.90 1.81
CA THR A 183 10.92 5.70 2.94
C THR A 183 11.65 7.03 3.04
N GLY A 184 12.97 7.05 2.89
CA GLY A 184 13.76 8.27 2.86
C GLY A 184 13.32 9.22 1.74
N GLY A 185 13.10 8.70 0.53
CA GLY A 185 12.54 9.46 -0.57
C GLY A 185 11.14 10.02 -0.28
N ALA A 186 10.28 9.22 0.37
CA ALA A 186 8.95 9.66 0.77
C ALA A 186 8.98 10.76 1.83
N LEU A 187 9.90 10.68 2.80
CA LEU A 187 10.07 11.69 3.84
C LEU A 187 10.66 13.01 3.33
N LEU A 188 11.47 12.96 2.28
CA LEU A 188 12.05 14.15 1.63
C LEU A 188 11.06 14.85 0.69
N ASP A 189 9.96 14.20 0.31
CA ASP A 189 8.93 14.80 -0.56
C ASP A 189 7.94 15.62 0.29
N THR A 190 8.34 16.86 0.61
CA THR A 190 7.60 17.80 1.48
C THR A 190 6.74 18.80 0.71
N GLY A 191 6.69 18.72 -0.63
CA GLY A 191 6.00 19.70 -1.48
C GLY A 191 4.48 19.69 -1.34
N GLY A 192 3.89 20.80 -0.88
CA GLY A 192 2.46 21.04 -0.82
C GLY A 192 1.75 20.59 0.46
N ALA A 193 0.51 21.06 0.65
CA ALA A 193 -0.29 20.81 1.86
C ALA A 193 -0.55 19.32 2.14
N MET A 194 -0.67 18.50 1.10
CA MET A 194 -0.83 17.03 1.19
C MET A 194 0.43 16.33 0.68
N SER A 195 1.58 16.70 1.23
CA SER A 195 2.87 16.12 0.84
C SER A 195 2.96 14.63 1.17
N VAL A 196 3.81 13.93 0.43
CA VAL A 196 4.05 12.49 0.66
C VAL A 196 4.60 12.25 2.08
N SER A 197 5.46 13.16 2.55
CA SER A 197 6.00 13.12 3.91
C SER A 197 4.92 13.19 4.99
N ARG A 198 4.00 14.15 4.89
CA ARG A 198 2.89 14.30 5.85
C ARG A 198 1.94 13.10 5.85
N LEU A 199 1.59 12.59 4.67
CA LEU A 199 0.77 11.37 4.56
C LEU A 199 1.42 10.14 5.18
N TYR A 200 2.76 10.09 5.17
CA TYR A 200 3.51 8.99 5.78
C TYR A 200 3.59 9.11 7.31
N THR A 201 3.62 10.34 7.83
CA THR A 201 3.88 10.62 9.26
C THR A 201 2.61 10.92 10.05
N THR A 202 1.84 11.93 9.66
CA THR A 202 0.77 12.54 10.47
C THR A 202 -0.61 12.42 9.86
N ASP A 203 -0.77 12.77 8.59
CA ASP A 203 -2.08 12.95 7.97
C ASP A 203 -2.49 11.68 7.20
N PHE A 204 -3.10 10.73 7.90
CA PHE A 204 -3.57 9.51 7.24
C PHE A 204 -4.89 9.73 6.50
N ILE A 205 -4.83 9.75 5.16
CA ILE A 205 -6.00 9.76 4.28
C ILE A 205 -5.91 8.52 3.40
N SER A 206 -6.78 7.53 3.62
CA SER A 206 -6.71 6.20 2.99
C SER A 206 -6.54 6.25 1.48
N ASN A 207 -7.44 6.92 0.74
CA ASN A 207 -7.38 6.99 -0.72
C ASN A 207 -6.08 7.63 -1.23
N LEU A 208 -5.68 8.71 -0.58
CA LEU A 208 -4.48 9.45 -0.97
C LEU A 208 -3.22 8.64 -0.64
N SER A 209 -3.18 8.00 0.52
CA SER A 209 -2.06 7.13 0.93
C SER A 209 -1.90 5.93 -0.03
N VAL A 210 -3.00 5.28 -0.45
CA VAL A 210 -2.93 4.20 -1.45
C VAL A 210 -2.43 4.73 -2.79
N SER A 211 -2.84 5.93 -3.22
CA SER A 211 -2.35 6.53 -4.46
C SER A 211 -0.85 6.86 -4.43
N ARG A 212 -0.28 7.10 -3.25
CA ARG A 212 1.15 7.44 -3.08
C ARG A 212 2.01 6.22 -2.83
N PHE A 213 1.59 5.34 -1.94
CA PHE A 213 2.42 4.26 -1.38
C PHE A 213 2.00 2.85 -1.83
N GLY A 214 0.81 2.69 -2.42
CA GLY A 214 0.18 1.40 -2.65
C GLY A 214 -0.56 0.87 -1.41
N LEU A 215 -1.35 -0.18 -1.61
CA LEU A 215 -2.26 -0.71 -0.60
C LEU A 215 -1.52 -1.34 0.59
N LEU A 216 -0.53 -2.21 0.32
CA LEU A 216 0.19 -2.92 1.39
C LEU A 216 0.94 -1.96 2.30
N THR A 217 1.55 -0.91 1.74
CA THR A 217 2.27 0.09 2.53
C THR A 217 1.31 0.95 3.33
N THR A 218 0.20 1.37 2.73
CA THR A 218 -0.84 2.13 3.41
C THR A 218 -1.37 1.36 4.61
N PHE A 219 -1.69 0.07 4.44
CA PHE A 219 -2.17 -0.78 5.53
C PHE A 219 -1.11 -0.97 6.64
N ARG A 220 0.17 -1.07 6.27
CA ARG A 220 1.28 -1.08 7.22
C ARG A 220 1.39 0.22 8.03
N ILE A 221 1.24 1.39 7.37
CA ILE A 221 1.25 2.70 8.04
C ILE A 221 0.06 2.80 8.99
N GLU A 222 -1.12 2.39 8.56
CA GLU A 222 -2.32 2.37 9.38
C GLU A 222 -2.15 1.46 10.61
N ALA A 223 -1.63 0.23 10.42
CA ALA A 223 -1.35 -0.69 11.52
C ALA A 223 -0.34 -0.10 12.52
N ARG A 224 0.72 0.55 12.02
CA ARG A 224 1.68 1.24 12.88
C ARG A 224 1.00 2.35 13.68
N ASN A 225 0.18 3.19 13.03
CA ASN A 225 -0.51 4.30 13.67
C ASN A 225 -1.56 3.81 14.69
N ALA A 226 -2.19 2.67 14.44
CA ALA A 226 -3.13 2.05 15.39
C ALA A 226 -2.43 1.53 16.66
N ILE A 227 -1.18 1.07 16.54
CA ILE A 227 -0.41 0.50 17.67
C ILE A 227 0.36 1.58 18.44
N PHE A 228 1.02 2.49 17.74
CA PHE A 228 1.98 3.44 18.31
C PHE A 228 1.50 4.90 18.28
N GLY A 229 0.36 5.18 17.68
CA GLY A 229 -0.08 6.54 17.36
C GLY A 229 0.59 7.10 16.09
N PRO A 230 0.08 8.24 15.57
CA PRO A 230 0.73 8.95 14.46
C PRO A 230 2.10 9.45 14.92
N MET A 231 3.08 9.49 14.00
CA MET A 231 4.37 10.11 14.29
C MET A 231 4.14 11.60 14.58
N PRO A 232 4.78 12.18 15.60
CA PRO A 232 4.76 13.62 15.77
C PRO A 232 5.30 14.26 14.48
N ALA A 233 4.59 15.27 13.98
CA ALA A 233 5.12 16.08 12.88
C ALA A 233 6.42 16.70 13.41
N VAL A 234 7.52 16.46 12.72
CA VAL A 234 8.73 17.28 12.91
C VAL A 234 8.36 18.63 12.28
N THR A 235 7.84 19.52 13.08
CA THR A 235 7.59 20.89 12.67
C THR A 235 8.95 21.54 12.54
N VAL A 236 9.17 22.27 11.46
CA VAL A 236 10.40 23.07 11.25
C VAL A 236 10.60 24.11 12.38
N GLU A 237 9.56 24.34 13.17
CA GLU A 237 9.55 25.13 14.42
C GLU A 237 10.49 24.60 15.51
N ASP A 238 10.86 23.30 15.47
CA ASP A 238 11.81 22.74 16.44
C ASP A 238 13.29 23.04 16.09
N LEU A 239 13.57 23.72 14.98
CA LEU A 239 14.94 23.96 14.52
C LEU A 239 15.39 25.42 14.59
N GLU A 240 14.48 26.39 14.66
CA GLU A 240 14.80 27.80 14.97
C GLU A 240 13.56 28.48 15.58
N PRO A 241 13.68 29.20 16.70
CA PRO A 241 12.62 30.08 17.13
C PRO A 241 12.50 31.20 16.06
N GLU A 242 11.45 31.15 15.25
CA GLU A 242 11.08 32.33 14.46
C GLU A 242 10.93 33.52 15.43
N PRO A 243 11.56 34.67 15.14
CA PRO A 243 11.26 35.86 15.90
C PRO A 243 9.76 36.10 15.85
N GLU A 244 9.15 36.24 17.03
CA GLU A 244 7.72 36.58 17.15
C GLU A 244 7.42 37.68 16.13
N PRO A 245 6.45 37.49 15.22
CA PRO A 245 6.05 38.59 14.35
C PRO A 245 5.58 39.72 15.23
N GLU A 246 6.18 40.90 15.03
CA GLU A 246 5.68 42.13 15.65
C GLU A 246 4.16 42.17 15.41
N PRO A 247 3.36 42.49 16.44
CA PRO A 247 1.91 42.49 16.30
C PRO A 247 1.56 43.40 15.12
N GLU A 248 1.10 42.81 14.03
CA GLU A 248 0.45 43.58 12.97
C GLU A 248 -0.65 44.40 13.62
N PRO A 249 -0.75 45.71 13.31
CA PRO A 249 -1.81 46.52 13.86
C PRO A 249 -3.15 45.84 13.50
N GLU A 250 -3.94 45.55 14.53
CA GLU A 250 -5.26 44.94 14.38
C GLU A 250 -5.99 45.69 13.25
N ALA A 251 -6.04 45.07 12.09
CA ALA A 251 -6.92 45.53 11.03
C ALA A 251 -8.33 45.50 11.62
N GLU A 252 -8.87 46.65 11.93
CA GLU A 252 -10.27 46.82 12.33
C GLU A 252 -11.08 45.95 11.38
N LYS A 253 -11.71 44.92 11.92
CA LYS A 253 -12.72 44.15 11.19
C LYS A 253 -13.82 45.17 10.88
N GLN A 254 -13.73 45.77 9.71
CA GLN A 254 -14.87 46.52 9.17
C GLN A 254 -15.98 45.48 8.99
N VAL A 255 -16.82 45.38 9.98
CA VAL A 255 -18.09 44.68 9.88
C VAL A 255 -18.85 45.47 8.82
N MET A 256 -18.89 44.95 7.61
CA MET A 256 -19.68 45.50 6.53
C MET A 256 -21.13 45.28 6.93
N GLU A 257 -21.72 46.31 7.53
CA GLU A 257 -23.14 46.35 7.91
C GLU A 257 -23.96 46.38 6.59
N ILE A 258 -24.46 45.18 6.21
CA ILE A 258 -25.25 45.06 4.99
C ILE A 258 -26.67 45.52 5.32
N ASP A 259 -27.04 46.69 4.79
CA ASP A 259 -28.43 47.20 4.88
C ASP A 259 -29.33 46.41 3.90
N PHE A 260 -29.92 45.34 4.40
CA PHE A 260 -30.86 44.52 3.65
C PHE A 260 -32.13 45.24 3.28
N ALA A 261 -32.52 46.33 3.99
CA ALA A 261 -33.69 47.14 3.65
C ALA A 261 -33.43 47.96 2.38
N ALA A 262 -32.25 48.61 2.30
CA ALA A 262 -31.82 49.33 1.13
C ALA A 262 -31.66 48.42 -0.12
N LEU A 263 -31.14 47.21 0.07
CA LEU A 263 -31.03 46.22 -1.00
C LEU A 263 -32.39 45.73 -1.50
N ALA A 264 -33.37 45.61 -0.62
CA ALA A 264 -34.74 45.22 -1.02
C ALA A 264 -35.46 46.30 -1.85
N GLU A 265 -35.14 47.58 -1.67
CA GLU A 265 -35.69 48.70 -2.47
C GLU A 265 -34.96 48.87 -3.81
N ALA A 266 -33.67 48.52 -3.87
CA ALA A 266 -32.85 48.66 -5.08
C ALA A 266 -32.99 47.48 -6.08
N THR A 267 -33.66 46.40 -5.71
CA THR A 267 -33.75 45.18 -6.51
C THR A 267 -35.07 45.16 -7.33
N GLU A 268 -34.97 45.02 -8.64
CA GLU A 268 -36.13 44.91 -9.56
C GLU A 268 -36.82 43.54 -9.52
N ASP A 269 -36.13 42.48 -9.04
CA ASP A 269 -36.67 41.12 -8.90
C ASP A 269 -37.50 41.00 -7.62
N GLN A 270 -38.81 40.76 -7.77
CA GLN A 270 -39.74 40.64 -6.65
C GLN A 270 -39.39 39.54 -5.66
N THR A 271 -38.90 38.42 -6.17
CA THR A 271 -38.53 37.26 -5.31
C THR A 271 -37.30 37.58 -4.46
N LEU A 272 -36.33 38.27 -5.04
CA LEU A 272 -35.11 38.69 -4.35
C LEU A 272 -35.40 39.81 -3.34
N ALA A 273 -36.27 40.73 -3.68
CA ALA A 273 -36.71 41.81 -2.78
C ALA A 273 -37.45 41.27 -1.55
N GLU A 274 -38.31 40.25 -1.70
CA GLU A 274 -38.97 39.57 -0.56
C GLU A 274 -37.96 38.85 0.35
N MET A 275 -36.96 38.22 -0.24
CA MET A 275 -35.90 37.58 0.50
C MET A 275 -35.07 38.59 1.32
N TYR A 276 -34.70 39.73 0.75
CA TYR A 276 -34.00 40.79 1.48
C TYR A 276 -34.84 41.41 2.60
N ARG A 277 -36.16 41.58 2.39
CA ARG A 277 -37.07 42.01 3.46
C ARG A 277 -37.19 41.02 4.60
N TYR A 278 -37.10 39.73 4.31
CA TYR A 278 -37.07 38.70 5.32
C TYR A 278 -35.77 38.78 6.16
N PHE A 279 -34.62 38.93 5.50
CA PHE A 279 -33.34 39.08 6.19
C PHE A 279 -33.26 40.36 7.04
N ALA A 280 -33.80 41.49 6.55
CA ALA A 280 -33.88 42.71 7.32
C ALA A 280 -34.72 42.60 8.61
N LYS A 281 -35.68 41.64 8.66
CA LYS A 281 -36.49 41.37 9.88
C LYS A 281 -35.81 40.42 10.86
N VAL A 282 -34.92 39.54 10.36
CA VAL A 282 -34.35 38.45 11.16
C VAL A 282 -32.94 38.81 11.69
N THR A 283 -32.25 39.73 11.02
CA THR A 283 -30.92 40.19 11.43
C THR A 283 -31.11 41.44 12.33
N PRO A 284 -30.90 41.33 13.63
CA PRO A 284 -30.93 42.50 14.53
C PRO A 284 -29.73 43.40 14.21
N SER A 285 -29.98 44.68 14.04
CA SER A 285 -28.97 45.76 13.92
C SER A 285 -28.11 45.88 15.20
#